data_4963ae68b91b16585bf18ed77414e148
#
_entry.id   4963ae68b91b16585bf18ed77414e148
#
_cell.length_a   1.000
_cell.length_b   1.000
_cell.length_c   1.000
_cell.angle_alpha   90.00
_cell.angle_beta   90.00
_cell.angle_gamma   90.00
#
_symmetry.space_group_name_H-M   'P 1'
#
loop_
_entity.id
_entity.type
_entity.pdbx_description
1 polymer ?
#
loop_
_entity_poly.entity_id
_entity_poly.type
_entity_poly.pdbx_seq_one_letter_code
_entity_poly.pdbx_strand_id
1 'polypeptide(L)'
;MRFTDILHLCSQNLFRRKSRTILTVLGVIVGCCSIVTMVSIGSGINEMNEQSLKQMGDLTIINVYKQGNYDGFGTSDTTGGQVAETKLDDKAIESFKQIPGVEGATAQMSLSYTVTMTAENGRYIATYGDIQAIDMSQLENMGYKLTSGTAPTKSGEVLAGQYLAYQFYDRFRPEGSNMRYQPQDAGDGTYWVCDATGNCSQVPADQLGDEAKPFFDPMNTEITLTIQTSDDSSNGGTTMDMGYGYGSGASGSISAGGTGDSGGAGGSSGANGSGNTFKLRTTGILKEDYNKGSATSSGMLMDIAQLKEMIAKTDKSAAKTTTYEQALVKVSDISQVSEVEQQIKDMGFSTSSYEEIRKQMEEQSRGIQMALGGIGAVSLLVAAIGITNTMVMSVTERTREIGIMKALGCYVRDIRIMFLGEAGFIGLLGGVIGCVLSAVISIGINLVYMGGISGENIWHAIVGGENVMRLSVIPWWLFVFAILFSTAIGLVSGFQPANKAVKIPALDAIKNQQ
;
A
#
# COMPACT_ATOMS: atom_id res chain seq x y z
N MET A 1 30.48 47.13 -15.65
CA MET A 1 29.93 47.12 -14.25
C MET A 1 30.35 45.81 -13.58
N ARG A 2 30.68 45.84 -12.26
CA ARG A 2 30.93 44.61 -11.49
C ARG A 2 29.59 43.91 -11.23
N PHE A 3 29.58 42.58 -11.18
CA PHE A 3 28.37 41.79 -10.96
C PHE A 3 27.66 42.13 -9.63
N THR A 4 28.45 42.44 -8.61
CA THR A 4 27.97 42.93 -7.29
C THR A 4 27.19 44.24 -7.38
N ASP A 5 27.62 45.17 -8.23
CA ASP A 5 26.96 46.47 -8.42
C ASP A 5 25.61 46.32 -9.11
N ILE A 6 25.52 45.34 -10.06
CA ILE A 6 24.28 45.01 -10.77
C ILE A 6 23.27 44.43 -9.79
N LEU A 7 23.69 43.50 -8.92
CA LEU A 7 22.82 42.88 -7.88
C LEU A 7 22.30 43.95 -6.89
N HIS A 8 23.13 44.86 -6.48
CA HIS A 8 22.75 45.95 -5.55
C HIS A 8 21.73 46.88 -6.20
N LEU A 9 21.96 47.28 -7.46
CA LEU A 9 21.02 48.10 -8.23
C LEU A 9 19.68 47.39 -8.47
N CYS A 10 19.70 46.12 -8.80
CA CYS A 10 18.48 45.30 -8.97
C CYS A 10 17.67 45.24 -7.67
N SER A 11 18.32 45.02 -6.53
CA SER A 11 17.67 44.98 -5.23
C SER A 11 17.06 46.35 -4.86
N GLN A 12 17.79 47.46 -4.98
CA GLN A 12 17.25 48.79 -4.70
C GLN A 12 16.07 49.15 -5.62
N ASN A 13 16.12 48.77 -6.88
CA ASN A 13 15.06 49.08 -7.84
C ASN A 13 13.76 48.31 -7.54
N LEU A 14 13.85 47.05 -7.12
CA LEU A 14 12.70 46.24 -6.72
C LEU A 14 11.94 46.83 -5.52
N PHE A 15 12.65 47.35 -4.54
CA PHE A 15 12.03 47.93 -3.34
C PHE A 15 11.47 49.35 -3.53
N ARG A 16 11.76 50.03 -4.64
CA ARG A 16 11.24 51.38 -4.95
C ARG A 16 9.75 51.37 -5.30
N ARG A 17 9.19 50.24 -5.82
CA ARG A 17 7.77 50.09 -6.20
C ARG A 17 7.14 48.86 -5.58
N LYS A 18 7.01 48.89 -4.25
CA LYS A 18 6.65 47.75 -3.39
C LYS A 18 5.38 47.01 -3.83
N SER A 19 4.28 47.73 -4.13
CA SER A 19 2.98 47.09 -4.42
C SER A 19 2.99 46.21 -5.68
N ARG A 20 3.70 46.63 -6.73
CA ARG A 20 3.77 45.90 -7.99
C ARG A 20 4.70 44.70 -7.88
N THR A 21 5.86 44.89 -7.27
CA THR A 21 6.83 43.81 -7.03
C THR A 21 6.21 42.73 -6.15
N ILE A 22 5.48 43.11 -5.09
CA ILE A 22 4.79 42.16 -4.22
C ILE A 22 3.77 41.35 -5.02
N LEU A 23 2.97 41.99 -5.87
CA LEU A 23 1.94 41.28 -6.66
C LEU A 23 2.56 40.26 -7.63
N THR A 24 3.68 40.63 -8.30
CA THR A 24 4.38 39.71 -9.20
C THR A 24 5.11 38.59 -8.47
N VAL A 25 5.77 38.88 -7.38
CA VAL A 25 6.43 37.88 -6.52
C VAL A 25 5.38 36.92 -5.97
N LEU A 26 4.20 37.41 -5.58
CA LEU A 26 3.10 36.59 -5.09
C LEU A 26 2.61 35.62 -6.17
N GLY A 27 2.51 36.05 -7.43
CA GLY A 27 2.19 35.13 -8.55
C GLY A 27 3.22 34.02 -8.72
N VAL A 28 4.51 34.34 -8.59
CA VAL A 28 5.60 33.35 -8.66
C VAL A 28 5.59 32.41 -7.44
N ILE A 29 5.31 32.95 -6.25
CA ILE A 29 5.16 32.16 -5.01
C ILE A 29 4.06 31.12 -5.19
N VAL A 30 2.87 31.52 -5.65
CA VAL A 30 1.74 30.61 -5.86
C VAL A 30 2.11 29.53 -6.89
N GLY A 31 2.71 29.93 -8.03
CA GLY A 31 3.14 28.98 -9.05
C GLY A 31 4.19 27.99 -8.56
N CYS A 32 5.24 28.46 -7.88
CA CYS A 32 6.28 27.61 -7.33
C CYS A 32 5.73 26.70 -6.21
N CYS A 33 4.95 27.25 -5.30
CA CYS A 33 4.31 26.51 -4.21
C CYS A 33 3.40 25.39 -4.76
N SER A 34 2.58 25.69 -5.77
CA SER A 34 1.72 24.69 -6.41
C SER A 34 2.52 23.51 -6.95
N ILE A 35 3.62 23.78 -7.67
CA ILE A 35 4.44 22.70 -8.25
C ILE A 35 5.12 21.88 -7.16
N VAL A 36 5.75 22.53 -6.19
CA VAL A 36 6.44 21.81 -5.10
C VAL A 36 5.46 20.94 -4.32
N THR A 37 4.28 21.47 -3.97
CA THR A 37 3.26 20.71 -3.25
C THR A 37 2.73 19.53 -4.07
N MET A 38 2.51 19.72 -5.38
CA MET A 38 2.01 18.66 -6.25
C MET A 38 3.01 17.54 -6.45
N VAL A 39 4.28 17.87 -6.70
CA VAL A 39 5.35 16.87 -6.80
C VAL A 39 5.56 16.18 -5.46
N SER A 40 5.45 16.91 -4.36
CA SER A 40 5.56 16.35 -3.02
C SER A 40 4.45 15.35 -2.69
N ILE A 41 3.19 15.64 -3.07
CA ILE A 41 2.08 14.69 -2.94
C ILE A 41 2.32 13.47 -3.83
N GLY A 42 2.77 13.66 -5.06
CA GLY A 42 3.12 12.56 -5.95
C GLY A 42 4.20 11.64 -5.37
N SER A 43 5.23 12.21 -4.75
CA SER A 43 6.27 11.45 -4.04
C SER A 43 5.73 10.74 -2.79
N GLY A 44 4.81 11.37 -2.05
CA GLY A 44 4.15 10.79 -0.90
C GLY A 44 3.29 9.57 -1.28
N ILE A 45 2.51 9.67 -2.36
CA ILE A 45 1.72 8.54 -2.88
C ILE A 45 2.63 7.38 -3.27
N ASN A 46 3.76 7.64 -3.90
CA ASN A 46 4.73 6.58 -4.24
C ASN A 46 5.31 5.92 -2.98
N GLU A 47 5.67 6.71 -1.95
CA GLU A 47 6.15 6.17 -0.66
C GLU A 47 5.07 5.32 0.04
N MET A 48 3.81 5.79 0.04
CA MET A 48 2.67 5.02 0.56
C MET A 48 2.47 3.70 -0.19
N ASN A 49 2.56 3.73 -1.53
CA ASN A 49 2.46 2.52 -2.35
C ASN A 49 3.59 1.53 -2.03
N GLU A 50 4.82 2.01 -1.90
CA GLU A 50 5.97 1.17 -1.53
C GLU A 50 5.81 0.55 -0.14
N GLN A 51 5.32 1.32 0.84
CA GLN A 51 5.05 0.80 2.18
C GLN A 51 3.91 -0.22 2.16
N SER A 52 2.82 0.04 1.41
CA SER A 52 1.72 -0.90 1.25
C SER A 52 2.19 -2.20 0.60
N LEU A 53 3.03 -2.12 -0.43
CA LEU A 53 3.61 -3.30 -1.08
C LEU A 53 4.51 -4.10 -0.13
N LYS A 54 5.32 -3.44 0.71
CA LYS A 54 6.15 -4.12 1.73
C LYS A 54 5.30 -4.84 2.78
N GLN A 55 4.10 -4.35 3.06
CA GLN A 55 3.16 -5.00 3.98
C GLN A 55 2.38 -6.14 3.32
N MET A 56 2.31 -6.19 1.99
CA MET A 56 1.62 -7.25 1.23
C MET A 56 2.39 -8.59 1.18
N GLY A 57 3.56 -8.71 1.82
CA GLY A 57 4.34 -9.94 1.90
C GLY A 57 5.37 -10.07 0.79
N ASP A 58 5.62 -11.30 0.35
CA ASP A 58 6.68 -11.60 -0.63
C ASP A 58 6.21 -11.32 -2.07
N LEU A 59 6.66 -10.21 -2.64
CA LEU A 59 6.29 -9.74 -3.97
C LEU A 59 6.77 -10.65 -5.12
N THR A 60 7.59 -11.66 -4.82
CA THR A 60 8.14 -12.58 -5.81
C THR A 60 7.35 -13.89 -5.92
N ILE A 61 6.24 -14.02 -5.18
CA ILE A 61 5.36 -15.19 -5.25
C ILE A 61 4.22 -14.90 -6.24
N ILE A 62 4.03 -15.83 -7.18
CA ILE A 62 2.93 -15.86 -8.12
C ILE A 62 1.95 -16.95 -7.66
N ASN A 63 0.69 -16.57 -7.46
CA ASN A 63 -0.39 -17.51 -7.25
C ASN A 63 -0.93 -17.97 -8.60
N VAL A 64 -0.98 -19.27 -8.83
CA VAL A 64 -1.42 -19.88 -10.09
C VAL A 64 -2.70 -20.66 -9.83
N TYR A 65 -3.72 -20.44 -10.65
CA TYR A 65 -5.03 -21.07 -10.57
C TYR A 65 -5.39 -21.75 -11.89
N LYS A 66 -6.36 -22.65 -11.86
CA LYS A 66 -6.99 -23.17 -13.07
C LYS A 66 -7.67 -22.03 -13.83
N GLN A 67 -7.63 -22.09 -15.15
CA GLN A 67 -8.33 -21.12 -15.98
C GLN A 67 -9.85 -21.14 -15.68
N GLY A 68 -10.43 -19.98 -15.41
CA GLY A 68 -11.86 -19.80 -15.09
C GLY A 68 -12.21 -19.77 -13.61
N ASN A 69 -11.26 -19.98 -12.69
CA ASN A 69 -11.55 -20.02 -11.25
C ASN A 69 -11.19 -18.72 -10.50
N TYR A 70 -10.55 -17.77 -11.15
CA TYR A 70 -10.19 -16.49 -10.51
C TYR A 70 -10.11 -15.36 -11.52
N ASP A 71 -11.14 -14.54 -11.57
CA ASP A 71 -11.06 -13.19 -12.10
C ASP A 71 -10.72 -12.24 -10.94
N GLY A 72 -9.43 -12.09 -10.67
CA GLY A 72 -8.94 -11.08 -9.76
C GLY A 72 -9.39 -9.71 -10.24
N PHE A 73 -10.24 -9.04 -9.47
CA PHE A 73 -10.70 -7.68 -9.68
C PHE A 73 -11.41 -7.38 -11.04
N GLY A 74 -12.62 -7.92 -11.23
CA GLY A 74 -13.70 -7.16 -11.88
C GLY A 74 -13.64 -6.97 -13.38
N THR A 75 -13.02 -7.84 -14.18
CA THR A 75 -13.26 -7.91 -15.62
C THR A 75 -13.62 -9.33 -16.02
N SER A 76 -14.92 -9.62 -15.99
CA SER A 76 -15.47 -10.81 -16.65
C SER A 76 -15.37 -10.60 -18.17
N ASP A 77 -14.22 -10.94 -18.73
CA ASP A 77 -14.11 -11.10 -20.19
C ASP A 77 -14.70 -12.45 -20.56
N THR A 78 -16.04 -12.47 -20.64
CA THR A 78 -16.81 -13.56 -21.23
C THR A 78 -16.62 -13.58 -22.75
N THR A 79 -15.39 -13.79 -23.18
CA THR A 79 -15.15 -14.23 -24.57
C THR A 79 -15.24 -15.75 -24.57
N GLY A 80 -16.44 -16.26 -24.89
CA GLY A 80 -16.75 -17.66 -25.00
C GLY A 80 -15.92 -18.38 -26.07
N GLY A 81 -14.70 -18.75 -25.71
CA GLY A 81 -13.90 -19.72 -26.41
C GLY A 81 -13.78 -20.95 -25.51
N GLN A 82 -14.14 -22.14 -26.01
CA GLN A 82 -13.80 -23.40 -25.37
C GLN A 82 -12.28 -23.53 -25.34
N VAL A 83 -11.66 -23.01 -24.27
CA VAL A 83 -10.25 -23.24 -24.00
C VAL A 83 -10.15 -24.61 -23.32
N ALA A 84 -9.29 -25.47 -23.83
CA ALA A 84 -9.04 -26.78 -23.25
C ALA A 84 -8.71 -26.62 -21.75
N GLU A 85 -9.48 -27.29 -20.89
CA GLU A 85 -9.35 -27.22 -19.44
C GLU A 85 -7.96 -27.71 -19.01
N THR A 86 -7.05 -26.78 -18.80
CA THR A 86 -5.67 -27.10 -18.39
C THR A 86 -5.71 -27.57 -16.94
N LYS A 87 -5.25 -28.79 -16.69
CA LYS A 87 -5.26 -29.39 -15.36
C LYS A 87 -4.03 -28.95 -14.58
N LEU A 88 -4.26 -28.37 -13.40
CA LEU A 88 -3.19 -28.07 -12.46
C LEU A 88 -2.85 -29.35 -11.68
N ASP A 89 -1.89 -30.11 -12.18
CA ASP A 89 -1.43 -31.39 -11.64
C ASP A 89 0.08 -31.34 -11.32
N ASP A 90 0.63 -32.47 -10.84
CA ASP A 90 2.05 -32.57 -10.52
C ASP A 90 2.95 -32.27 -11.72
N LYS A 91 2.48 -32.56 -12.95
CA LYS A 91 3.23 -32.25 -14.18
C LYS A 91 3.28 -30.76 -14.46
N ALA A 92 2.19 -30.06 -14.19
CA ALA A 92 2.15 -28.60 -14.30
C ALA A 92 3.12 -27.96 -13.32
N ILE A 93 3.14 -28.42 -12.05
CA ILE A 93 4.09 -27.93 -11.05
C ILE A 93 5.55 -28.15 -11.49
N GLU A 94 5.84 -29.32 -12.04
CA GLU A 94 7.18 -29.62 -12.54
C GLU A 94 7.57 -28.75 -13.75
N SER A 95 6.62 -28.45 -14.63
CA SER A 95 6.85 -27.53 -15.75
C SER A 95 7.12 -26.08 -15.28
N PHE A 96 6.47 -25.63 -14.20
CA PHE A 96 6.75 -24.31 -13.61
C PHE A 96 8.17 -24.22 -13.06
N LYS A 97 8.69 -25.29 -12.44
CA LYS A 97 10.08 -25.32 -11.93
C LYS A 97 11.11 -25.23 -13.03
N GLN A 98 10.75 -25.56 -14.30
CA GLN A 98 11.64 -25.49 -15.45
C GLN A 98 11.69 -24.10 -16.10
N ILE A 99 10.82 -23.16 -15.70
CA ILE A 99 10.80 -21.81 -16.23
C ILE A 99 12.05 -21.05 -15.72
N PRO A 100 12.82 -20.40 -16.60
CA PRO A 100 13.96 -19.58 -16.19
C PRO A 100 13.53 -18.49 -15.20
N GLY A 101 14.25 -18.36 -14.08
CA GLY A 101 13.94 -17.38 -13.03
C GLY A 101 13.03 -17.93 -11.91
N VAL A 102 12.49 -19.14 -12.03
CA VAL A 102 11.76 -19.78 -10.95
C VAL A 102 12.73 -20.45 -9.99
N GLU A 103 12.64 -20.09 -8.72
CA GLU A 103 13.41 -20.67 -7.62
C GLU A 103 12.74 -21.91 -7.03
N GLY A 104 11.41 -21.93 -7.01
CA GLY A 104 10.63 -23.05 -6.50
C GLY A 104 9.16 -22.96 -6.89
N ALA A 105 8.50 -24.09 -6.92
CA ALA A 105 7.06 -24.19 -7.14
C ALA A 105 6.48 -25.29 -6.27
N THR A 106 5.31 -25.04 -5.68
CA THR A 106 4.57 -26.01 -4.89
C THR A 106 3.08 -25.91 -5.18
N ALA A 107 2.39 -27.04 -5.16
CA ALA A 107 0.95 -27.02 -5.09
C ALA A 107 0.50 -26.53 -3.71
N GLN A 108 -0.65 -25.90 -3.65
CA GLN A 108 -1.35 -25.60 -2.41
C GLN A 108 -2.73 -26.27 -2.46
N MET A 109 -3.08 -26.91 -1.36
CA MET A 109 -4.33 -27.66 -1.23
C MET A 109 -4.99 -27.27 0.08
N SER A 110 -6.28 -26.97 0.05
CA SER A 110 -7.08 -26.68 1.25
C SER A 110 -8.05 -27.83 1.51
N LEU A 111 -8.32 -28.11 2.77
CA LEU A 111 -9.29 -29.12 3.16
C LEU A 111 -10.70 -28.53 3.14
N SER A 112 -11.49 -28.89 2.14
CA SER A 112 -12.85 -28.37 1.91
C SER A 112 -13.95 -29.13 2.68
N TYR A 113 -13.61 -29.82 3.76
CA TYR A 113 -14.54 -30.59 4.60
C TYR A 113 -14.78 -29.86 5.94
N THR A 114 -15.95 -30.09 6.52
CA THR A 114 -16.21 -29.65 7.88
C THR A 114 -15.33 -30.44 8.85
N VAL A 115 -14.57 -29.74 9.66
CA VAL A 115 -13.62 -30.33 10.60
C VAL A 115 -14.00 -29.99 12.03
N THR A 116 -13.75 -30.93 12.91
CA THR A 116 -13.78 -30.71 14.37
C THR A 116 -12.42 -31.08 14.92
N MET A 117 -11.78 -30.14 15.58
CA MET A 117 -10.51 -30.36 16.28
C MET A 117 -10.77 -30.49 17.76
N THR A 118 -10.15 -31.47 18.40
CA THR A 118 -10.25 -31.67 19.83
C THR A 118 -8.85 -31.78 20.46
N ALA A 119 -8.69 -31.25 21.65
CA ALA A 119 -7.45 -31.31 22.42
C ALA A 119 -7.73 -31.76 23.85
N GLU A 120 -6.72 -32.28 24.55
CA GLU A 120 -6.82 -32.78 25.93
C GLU A 120 -8.00 -33.74 26.14
N ASN A 121 -8.04 -34.82 25.38
CA ASN A 121 -9.10 -35.85 25.44
C ASN A 121 -10.54 -35.30 25.23
N GLY A 122 -10.67 -34.29 24.37
CA GLY A 122 -11.97 -33.71 24.03
C GLY A 122 -12.49 -32.65 25.00
N ARG A 123 -11.63 -32.13 25.88
CA ARG A 123 -11.97 -30.99 26.72
C ARG A 123 -12.09 -29.70 25.92
N TYR A 124 -11.10 -29.43 25.08
CA TYR A 124 -11.07 -28.26 24.22
C TYR A 124 -11.53 -28.67 22.82
N ILE A 125 -12.43 -27.91 22.26
CA ILE A 125 -13.06 -28.19 20.96
C ILE A 125 -13.01 -26.96 20.09
N ALA A 126 -12.64 -27.14 18.81
CA ALA A 126 -12.81 -26.14 17.76
C ALA A 126 -13.61 -26.79 16.61
N THR A 127 -14.70 -26.16 16.19
CA THR A 127 -15.60 -26.67 15.14
C THR A 127 -15.27 -26.10 13.77
N TYR A 128 -14.29 -25.22 13.68
CA TYR A 128 -13.78 -24.64 12.45
C TYR A 128 -12.26 -24.62 12.49
N GLY A 129 -11.63 -24.90 11.39
CA GLY A 129 -10.19 -24.76 11.20
C GLY A 129 -9.83 -24.79 9.73
N ASP A 130 -9.07 -23.80 9.28
CA ASP A 130 -8.49 -23.81 7.94
C ASP A 130 -7.27 -24.71 7.94
N ILE A 131 -7.32 -25.76 7.14
CA ILE A 131 -6.22 -26.72 7.00
C ILE A 131 -5.72 -26.64 5.58
N GLN A 132 -4.48 -26.19 5.45
CA GLN A 132 -3.80 -26.07 4.17
C GLN A 132 -2.61 -27.02 4.13
N ALA A 133 -2.24 -27.41 2.92
CA ALA A 133 -1.10 -28.26 2.68
C ALA A 133 -0.26 -27.71 1.52
N ILE A 134 1.05 -27.77 1.72
CA ILE A 134 2.07 -27.46 0.71
C ILE A 134 3.16 -28.55 0.77
N ASP A 135 4.05 -28.57 -0.19
CA ASP A 135 5.26 -29.37 -0.10
C ASP A 135 6.17 -28.78 0.98
N MET A 136 6.37 -29.50 2.10
CA MET A 136 7.16 -29.02 3.23
C MET A 136 8.63 -28.75 2.87
N SER A 137 9.16 -29.34 1.80
CA SER A 137 10.50 -29.02 1.29
C SER A 137 10.61 -27.58 0.75
N GLN A 138 9.48 -26.99 0.38
CA GLN A 138 9.40 -25.63 -0.16
C GLN A 138 8.97 -24.57 0.89
N LEU A 139 8.82 -24.97 2.16
CA LEU A 139 8.31 -24.10 3.22
C LEU A 139 9.08 -22.78 3.33
N GLU A 140 10.41 -22.85 3.38
CA GLU A 140 11.28 -21.67 3.48
C GLU A 140 11.29 -20.86 2.18
N ASN A 141 11.34 -21.53 1.02
CA ASN A 141 11.32 -20.86 -0.28
C ASN A 141 10.03 -20.07 -0.50
N MET A 142 8.90 -20.59 -0.02
CA MET A 142 7.61 -19.89 -0.06
C MET A 142 7.50 -18.82 1.03
N GLY A 143 8.58 -18.55 1.79
CA GLY A 143 8.66 -17.47 2.76
C GLY A 143 7.82 -17.69 4.02
N TYR A 144 7.42 -18.94 4.34
CA TYR A 144 6.81 -19.25 5.63
C TYR A 144 7.86 -19.19 6.74
N LYS A 145 7.57 -18.43 7.78
CA LYS A 145 8.48 -18.26 8.93
C LYS A 145 7.91 -18.95 10.16
N LEU A 146 8.78 -19.61 10.92
CA LEU A 146 8.42 -20.20 12.19
C LEU A 146 8.71 -19.20 13.33
N THR A 147 7.78 -19.09 14.28
CA THR A 147 7.99 -18.39 15.55
C THR A 147 8.70 -19.29 16.54
N SER A 148 8.39 -20.59 16.51
CA SER A 148 9.03 -21.61 17.38
C SER A 148 8.93 -23.00 16.76
N GLY A 149 9.79 -23.93 17.16
CA GLY A 149 9.78 -25.31 16.69
C GLY A 149 10.53 -25.54 15.39
N THR A 150 10.19 -26.61 14.69
CA THR A 150 10.81 -27.06 13.45
C THR A 150 9.77 -27.52 12.44
N ALA A 151 10.14 -27.53 11.15
CA ALA A 151 9.28 -28.05 10.10
C ALA A 151 8.96 -29.55 10.30
N PRO A 152 7.75 -30.00 9.94
CA PRO A 152 7.35 -31.40 10.00
C PRO A 152 8.24 -32.28 9.14
N THR A 153 8.61 -33.45 9.69
CA THR A 153 9.43 -34.43 8.97
C THR A 153 8.75 -35.80 8.86
N LYS A 154 7.69 -36.02 9.64
CA LYS A 154 6.98 -37.31 9.70
C LYS A 154 5.49 -37.14 9.47
N SER A 155 4.84 -38.19 8.99
CA SER A 155 3.38 -38.23 8.91
C SER A 155 2.76 -38.09 10.30
N GLY A 156 1.71 -37.26 10.42
CA GLY A 156 1.09 -36.91 11.69
C GLY A 156 1.66 -35.63 12.33
N GLU A 157 2.77 -35.10 11.81
CA GLU A 157 3.31 -33.82 12.26
C GLU A 157 2.72 -32.67 11.44
N VAL A 158 2.44 -31.53 12.09
CA VAL A 158 1.84 -30.34 11.49
C VAL A 158 2.42 -29.07 12.06
N LEU A 159 2.26 -27.97 11.34
CA LEU A 159 2.51 -26.62 11.83
C LEU A 159 1.20 -25.98 12.26
N ALA A 160 1.18 -25.37 13.43
CA ALA A 160 0.05 -24.59 13.91
C ALA A 160 0.19 -23.13 13.52
N GLY A 161 -0.90 -22.50 13.15
CA GLY A 161 -0.97 -21.04 13.05
C GLY A 161 -0.74 -20.39 14.42
N GLN A 162 -0.25 -19.17 14.42
CA GLN A 162 0.17 -18.45 15.64
C GLN A 162 -0.92 -18.40 16.71
N TYR A 163 -2.18 -18.33 16.30
CA TYR A 163 -3.33 -18.18 17.18
C TYR A 163 -4.30 -19.37 17.13
N LEU A 164 -3.87 -20.52 16.63
CA LEU A 164 -4.72 -21.71 16.54
C LEU A 164 -5.36 -22.07 17.87
N ALA A 165 -4.60 -22.01 18.97
CA ALA A 165 -5.08 -22.40 20.29
C ALA A 165 -6.23 -21.49 20.82
N TYR A 166 -6.39 -20.29 20.32
CA TYR A 166 -7.50 -19.39 20.66
C TYR A 166 -8.82 -19.76 19.94
N GLN A 167 -8.78 -20.64 18.93
CA GLN A 167 -9.98 -21.13 18.24
C GLN A 167 -10.74 -22.18 19.06
N PHE A 168 -10.12 -22.68 20.14
CA PHE A 168 -10.69 -23.72 20.98
C PHE A 168 -11.48 -23.12 22.15
N TYR A 169 -12.66 -23.69 22.38
CA TYR A 169 -13.46 -23.42 23.57
C TYR A 169 -13.39 -24.59 24.57
N ASP A 170 -13.46 -24.27 25.87
CA ASP A 170 -13.50 -25.25 26.96
C ASP A 170 -14.96 -25.70 27.17
N ARG A 171 -15.27 -26.93 26.82
CA ARG A 171 -16.58 -27.56 26.92
C ARG A 171 -17.16 -27.56 28.33
N PHE A 172 -16.31 -27.51 29.36
CA PHE A 172 -16.73 -27.61 30.75
C PHE A 172 -16.92 -26.23 31.42
N ARG A 173 -16.64 -25.17 30.72
CA ARG A 173 -16.89 -23.81 31.21
C ARG A 173 -18.24 -23.28 30.70
N PRO A 174 -18.92 -22.42 31.49
CA PRO A 174 -20.14 -21.79 31.02
C PRO A 174 -19.89 -20.85 29.86
N GLU A 175 -20.93 -20.63 29.03
CA GLU A 175 -20.90 -19.63 27.97
C GLU A 175 -20.44 -18.27 28.50
N GLY A 176 -19.61 -17.58 27.74
CA GLY A 176 -19.01 -16.31 28.14
C GLY A 176 -17.66 -16.41 28.85
N SER A 177 -17.29 -17.58 29.38
CA SER A 177 -15.93 -17.84 29.93
C SER A 177 -15.25 -19.03 29.28
N ASN A 178 -15.89 -19.64 28.28
CA ASN A 178 -15.46 -20.84 27.61
C ASN A 178 -14.52 -20.59 26.41
N MET A 179 -14.32 -19.33 26.02
CA MET A 179 -13.38 -18.93 24.97
C MET A 179 -12.30 -18.01 25.51
N ARG A 180 -11.18 -17.95 24.82
CA ARG A 180 -10.09 -17.01 25.02
C ARG A 180 -9.91 -16.19 23.74
N TYR A 181 -9.68 -14.91 23.89
CA TYR A 181 -9.46 -14.01 22.76
C TYR A 181 -8.00 -13.59 22.70
N GLN A 182 -7.44 -13.60 21.50
CA GLN A 182 -6.06 -13.16 21.32
C GLN A 182 -5.93 -11.66 21.63
N PRO A 183 -4.91 -11.24 22.38
CA PRO A 183 -4.57 -9.84 22.53
C PRO A 183 -4.14 -9.25 21.18
N GLN A 184 -4.68 -8.10 20.82
CA GLN A 184 -4.29 -7.37 19.60
C GLN A 184 -3.35 -6.24 19.98
N ASP A 185 -2.18 -6.18 19.36
CA ASP A 185 -1.20 -5.12 19.57
C ASP A 185 -1.78 -3.77 19.11
N ALA A 186 -1.81 -2.78 20.00
CA ALA A 186 -2.27 -1.43 19.70
C ALA A 186 -1.17 -0.55 19.06
N GLY A 187 0.08 -1.05 18.96
CA GLY A 187 1.21 -0.35 18.37
C GLY A 187 1.92 0.67 19.29
N ASP A 188 1.42 0.88 20.50
CA ASP A 188 1.95 1.80 21.52
C ASP A 188 2.54 1.08 22.75
N GLY A 189 2.78 -0.24 22.63
CA GLY A 189 3.23 -1.10 23.73
C GLY A 189 2.10 -1.58 24.64
N THR A 190 0.85 -1.34 24.25
CA THR A 190 -0.35 -1.86 24.90
C THR A 190 -1.07 -2.86 24.00
N TYR A 191 -1.98 -3.64 24.55
CA TYR A 191 -2.76 -4.65 23.84
C TYR A 191 -4.26 -4.47 24.09
N TRP A 192 -5.03 -4.58 23.03
CA TRP A 192 -6.47 -4.71 23.15
C TRP A 192 -6.83 -6.14 23.58
N VAL A 193 -7.43 -6.26 24.74
CA VAL A 193 -7.95 -7.53 25.27
C VAL A 193 -9.45 -7.42 25.34
N CYS A 194 -10.16 -8.32 24.64
CA CYS A 194 -11.61 -8.36 24.63
C CYS A 194 -12.11 -9.49 25.53
N ASP A 195 -13.20 -9.24 26.24
CA ASP A 195 -13.92 -10.27 26.98
C ASP A 195 -14.99 -10.96 26.09
N ALA A 196 -15.60 -12.01 26.61
CA ALA A 196 -16.65 -12.77 25.90
C ALA A 196 -17.91 -11.96 25.59
N THR A 197 -18.10 -10.80 26.19
CA THR A 197 -19.23 -9.90 25.95
C THR A 197 -18.93 -8.86 24.88
N GLY A 198 -17.71 -8.88 24.32
CA GLY A 198 -17.25 -7.94 23.30
C GLY A 198 -16.74 -6.61 23.87
N ASN A 199 -16.59 -6.48 25.19
CA ASN A 199 -15.95 -5.32 25.77
C ASN A 199 -14.43 -5.47 25.65
N CYS A 200 -13.79 -4.53 24.95
CA CYS A 200 -12.35 -4.49 24.77
C CYS A 200 -11.74 -3.41 25.66
N SER A 201 -10.69 -3.75 26.37
CA SER A 201 -9.89 -2.82 27.17
C SER A 201 -8.45 -2.82 26.69
N GLN A 202 -7.82 -1.65 26.77
CA GLN A 202 -6.41 -1.50 26.43
C GLN A 202 -5.57 -1.74 27.69
N VAL A 203 -4.69 -2.72 27.63
CA VAL A 203 -3.91 -3.20 28.79
C VAL A 203 -2.43 -3.19 28.41
N PRO A 204 -1.54 -2.65 29.27
CA PRO A 204 -0.10 -2.73 29.07
C PRO A 204 0.40 -4.19 29.01
N ALA A 205 1.48 -4.44 28.27
CA ALA A 205 2.03 -5.78 28.06
C ALA A 205 2.38 -6.53 29.37
N ASP A 206 2.81 -5.80 30.39
CA ASP A 206 3.17 -6.33 31.71
C ASP A 206 1.96 -6.68 32.60
N GLN A 207 0.75 -6.22 32.21
CA GLN A 207 -0.51 -6.46 32.92
C GLN A 207 -1.42 -7.47 32.20
N LEU A 208 -0.93 -8.10 31.11
CA LEU A 208 -1.65 -9.17 30.43
C LEU A 208 -1.87 -10.36 31.40
N GLY A 209 -3.12 -10.55 31.85
CA GLY A 209 -3.50 -11.63 32.75
C GLY A 209 -3.52 -13.01 32.06
N ASP A 210 -3.78 -14.06 32.85
CA ASP A 210 -3.93 -15.44 32.33
C ASP A 210 -5.13 -15.57 31.36
N GLU A 211 -6.04 -14.61 31.35
CA GLU A 211 -7.16 -14.57 30.42
C GLU A 211 -6.75 -14.24 28.98
N ALA A 212 -5.61 -13.58 28.81
CA ALA A 212 -5.00 -13.30 27.52
C ALA A 212 -4.19 -14.47 26.94
N LYS A 213 -4.03 -15.58 27.70
CA LYS A 213 -3.33 -16.78 27.23
C LYS A 213 -4.31 -17.83 26.74
N PRO A 214 -3.95 -18.62 25.72
CA PRO A 214 -4.78 -19.74 25.29
C PRO A 214 -4.92 -20.80 26.38
N PHE A 215 -5.91 -21.67 26.28
CA PHE A 215 -6.15 -22.72 27.27
C PHE A 215 -5.06 -23.78 27.34
N PHE A 216 -4.34 -24.01 26.25
CA PHE A 216 -3.27 -25.01 26.15
C PHE A 216 -2.21 -24.55 25.15
N ASP A 217 -1.04 -25.18 25.24
CA ASP A 217 0.06 -24.98 24.29
C ASP A 217 -0.03 -26.03 23.17
N PRO A 218 -0.22 -25.62 21.90
CA PRO A 218 -0.30 -26.54 20.77
C PRO A 218 0.94 -27.42 20.59
N MET A 219 2.13 -26.95 20.99
CA MET A 219 3.38 -27.70 20.88
C MET A 219 3.44 -28.92 21.81
N ASN A 220 2.76 -28.81 22.94
CA ASN A 220 2.79 -29.82 23.99
C ASN A 220 1.53 -30.71 24.03
N THR A 221 0.54 -30.41 23.19
CA THR A 221 -0.76 -31.06 23.21
C THR A 221 -1.03 -31.76 21.88
N GLU A 222 -1.45 -33.04 21.94
CA GLU A 222 -1.91 -33.78 20.76
C GLU A 222 -3.30 -33.28 20.36
N ILE A 223 -3.45 -32.87 19.10
CA ILE A 223 -4.72 -32.41 18.53
C ILE A 223 -5.32 -33.55 17.71
N THR A 224 -6.55 -33.90 18.01
CA THR A 224 -7.31 -34.89 17.25
C THR A 224 -8.22 -34.17 16.26
N LEU A 225 -7.99 -34.40 14.97
CA LEU A 225 -8.78 -33.87 13.87
C LEU A 225 -9.84 -34.91 13.46
N THR A 226 -11.10 -34.53 13.42
CA THR A 226 -12.22 -35.33 12.92
C THR A 226 -12.77 -34.67 11.68
N ILE A 227 -12.70 -35.36 10.54
CA ILE A 227 -13.25 -34.90 9.26
C ILE A 227 -14.64 -35.52 9.11
N GLN A 228 -15.66 -34.66 8.95
CA GLN A 228 -17.05 -35.09 8.76
C GLN A 228 -17.32 -35.18 7.25
N THR A 229 -17.80 -36.33 6.82
CA THR A 229 -18.39 -36.49 5.50
C THR A 229 -19.89 -36.22 5.62
N SER A 230 -20.41 -35.27 4.88
CA SER A 230 -21.85 -35.09 4.73
C SER A 230 -22.39 -36.22 3.85
N ASP A 231 -22.84 -37.32 4.45
CA ASP A 231 -23.77 -38.25 3.79
C ASP A 231 -25.16 -37.56 3.74
N ASP A 232 -25.25 -36.50 2.94
CA ASP A 232 -26.55 -35.84 2.75
C ASP A 232 -27.04 -35.99 1.31
N SER A 233 -27.75 -37.08 1.10
CA SER A 233 -28.73 -37.21 0.03
C SER A 233 -30.10 -36.70 0.52
N SER A 234 -30.20 -35.47 1.02
CA SER A 234 -31.46 -34.78 1.22
C SER A 234 -31.35 -33.27 0.91
N ASN A 235 -31.66 -32.99 -0.34
CA ASN A 235 -32.41 -31.89 -0.91
C ASN A 235 -32.59 -30.65 0.01
N GLY A 236 -31.92 -29.55 -0.31
CA GLY A 236 -32.24 -28.26 0.28
C GLY A 236 -31.07 -27.27 0.23
N GLY A 237 -30.82 -26.73 -0.96
CA GLY A 237 -29.81 -25.70 -1.15
C GLY A 237 -30.00 -24.51 -0.26
N THR A 238 -29.00 -24.22 0.52
CA THR A 238 -28.67 -22.86 0.93
C THR A 238 -27.15 -22.77 0.94
N THR A 239 -26.60 -22.45 -0.20
CA THR A 239 -25.25 -21.93 -0.29
C THR A 239 -25.23 -20.60 0.45
N MET A 240 -24.75 -20.60 1.69
CA MET A 240 -24.31 -19.37 2.31
C MET A 240 -22.98 -18.98 1.64
N ASP A 241 -23.11 -18.20 0.59
CA ASP A 241 -22.00 -17.45 0.02
C ASP A 241 -21.55 -16.41 1.05
N MET A 242 -20.58 -16.77 1.89
CA MET A 242 -19.87 -15.81 2.72
C MET A 242 -18.80 -15.17 1.84
N GLY A 243 -19.23 -14.24 0.98
CA GLY A 243 -18.35 -13.32 0.31
C GLY A 243 -17.59 -12.49 1.34
N TYR A 244 -16.32 -12.77 1.50
CA TYR A 244 -15.39 -11.86 2.16
C TYR A 244 -15.19 -10.62 1.28
N GLY A 245 -16.12 -9.65 1.41
CA GLY A 245 -15.96 -8.32 0.86
C GLY A 245 -14.97 -7.52 1.69
N TYR A 246 -13.80 -7.27 1.18
CA TYR A 246 -12.94 -6.19 1.65
C TYR A 246 -13.62 -4.86 1.37
N GLY A 247 -14.27 -4.28 2.38
CA GLY A 247 -14.86 -2.94 2.36
C GLY A 247 -14.08 -2.02 3.25
N SER A 248 -13.35 -1.10 2.64
CA SER A 248 -12.80 0.08 3.29
C SER A 248 -13.90 0.89 3.99
N GLY A 249 -13.56 1.39 5.16
CA GLY A 249 -14.39 2.08 6.13
C GLY A 249 -15.38 3.11 5.57
N ALA A 250 -16.63 2.95 6.01
CA ALA A 250 -17.58 4.04 6.13
C ALA A 250 -18.44 3.75 7.36
N SER A 251 -18.42 4.68 8.30
CA SER A 251 -19.33 4.77 9.44
C SER A 251 -20.77 4.66 8.98
N GLY A 252 -21.47 3.61 9.39
CA GLY A 252 -22.88 3.43 9.19
C GLY A 252 -23.52 2.88 10.46
N SER A 253 -24.30 3.72 11.13
CA SER A 253 -25.09 3.44 12.31
C SER A 253 -26.01 2.24 12.10
N ILE A 254 -25.93 1.23 12.97
CA ILE A 254 -26.86 0.10 13.01
C ILE A 254 -28.05 0.51 13.88
N SER A 255 -29.23 0.66 13.23
CA SER A 255 -30.52 0.75 13.91
C SER A 255 -30.96 -0.63 14.36
N ALA A 256 -31.13 -0.80 15.64
CA ALA A 256 -31.81 -1.95 16.22
C ALA A 256 -33.33 -1.80 16.05
N GLY A 257 -33.97 -2.86 15.56
CA GLY A 257 -35.42 -2.94 15.56
C GLY A 257 -35.95 -4.25 15.01
N GLY A 258 -36.50 -5.09 15.87
CA GLY A 258 -37.26 -6.25 15.42
C GLY A 258 -37.29 -7.39 16.44
N THR A 259 -38.16 -7.25 17.44
CA THR A 259 -38.61 -8.29 18.37
C THR A 259 -39.30 -9.43 17.62
N GLY A 260 -38.87 -10.67 17.89
CA GLY A 260 -39.53 -11.90 17.43
C GLY A 260 -39.14 -13.05 18.35
N ASP A 261 -39.98 -13.22 19.39
CA ASP A 261 -40.03 -14.33 20.32
C ASP A 261 -40.30 -15.65 19.59
N SER A 262 -39.49 -16.68 19.79
CA SER A 262 -39.96 -18.07 19.86
C SER A 262 -38.89 -18.96 20.47
N GLY A 263 -39.20 -19.42 21.68
CA GLY A 263 -38.45 -20.43 22.39
C GLY A 263 -38.40 -21.76 21.61
N GLY A 264 -37.25 -22.39 21.64
CA GLY A 264 -37.00 -23.72 21.10
C GLY A 264 -35.90 -24.41 21.90
N ALA A 265 -36.32 -25.33 22.72
CA ALA A 265 -35.57 -26.15 23.65
C ALA A 265 -34.27 -26.72 23.10
N GLY A 266 -33.29 -26.82 24.01
CA GLY A 266 -32.03 -27.51 23.82
C GLY A 266 -32.16 -28.92 23.26
N GLY A 267 -31.56 -29.14 22.11
CA GLY A 267 -31.24 -30.43 21.57
C GLY A 267 -29.75 -30.62 21.61
N SER A 268 -29.28 -31.29 22.65
CA SER A 268 -27.96 -31.93 22.68
C SER A 268 -27.89 -32.98 21.57
N SER A 269 -27.53 -32.58 20.37
CA SER A 269 -27.21 -33.50 19.29
C SER A 269 -25.82 -34.05 19.55
N GLY A 270 -25.79 -35.22 20.19
CA GLY A 270 -24.61 -36.06 20.20
C GLY A 270 -24.16 -36.31 18.77
N ALA A 271 -23.01 -35.79 18.43
CA ALA A 271 -22.36 -36.03 17.15
C ALA A 271 -21.92 -37.49 17.07
N ASN A 272 -22.83 -38.37 16.62
CA ASN A 272 -22.53 -39.69 16.11
C ASN A 272 -22.45 -39.66 14.58
N GLY A 273 -21.70 -38.72 14.04
CA GLY A 273 -21.25 -38.76 12.67
C GLY A 273 -20.04 -39.69 12.61
N SER A 274 -20.11 -40.71 11.77
CA SER A 274 -18.98 -41.58 11.42
C SER A 274 -17.90 -40.74 10.70
N GLY A 275 -17.15 -39.95 11.44
CA GLY A 275 -16.03 -39.17 10.93
C GLY A 275 -14.72 -39.92 11.12
N ASN A 276 -13.82 -39.80 10.17
CA ASN A 276 -12.46 -40.30 10.30
C ASN A 276 -11.66 -39.39 11.20
N THR A 277 -11.01 -39.96 12.21
CA THR A 277 -10.21 -39.26 13.22
C THR A 277 -8.72 -39.44 12.96
N PHE A 278 -8.00 -38.35 13.01
CA PHE A 278 -6.54 -38.32 12.82
C PHE A 278 -5.89 -37.61 14.00
N LYS A 279 -4.84 -38.21 14.53
CA LYS A 279 -4.04 -37.62 15.60
C LYS A 279 -2.90 -36.82 15.00
N LEU A 280 -2.83 -35.56 15.37
CA LEU A 280 -1.86 -34.61 14.85
C LEU A 280 -1.00 -34.06 15.99
N ARG A 281 0.29 -33.94 15.74
CA ARG A 281 1.25 -33.37 16.67
C ARG A 281 1.82 -32.10 16.05
N THR A 282 1.71 -30.99 16.76
CA THR A 282 2.35 -29.73 16.35
C THR A 282 3.83 -29.78 16.60
N THR A 283 4.65 -29.55 15.59
CA THR A 283 6.12 -29.49 15.66
C THR A 283 6.68 -28.08 15.59
N GLY A 284 5.87 -27.13 15.14
CA GLY A 284 6.25 -25.72 15.06
C GLY A 284 5.03 -24.79 14.98
N ILE A 285 5.24 -23.56 15.36
CA ILE A 285 4.25 -22.49 15.29
C ILE A 285 4.68 -21.53 14.19
N LEU A 286 3.80 -21.29 13.23
CA LEU A 286 4.00 -20.32 12.14
C LEU A 286 3.92 -18.90 12.70
N LYS A 287 4.73 -18.01 12.14
CA LYS A 287 4.51 -16.58 12.31
C LYS A 287 3.34 -16.16 11.44
N GLU A 288 2.41 -15.41 12.01
CA GLU A 288 1.29 -14.86 11.26
C GLU A 288 1.77 -14.06 10.03
N ASP A 289 1.19 -14.38 8.89
CA ASP A 289 1.36 -13.65 7.64
C ASP A 289 0.00 -13.58 6.93
N TYR A 290 -0.59 -12.41 6.97
CA TYR A 290 -1.93 -12.16 6.46
C TYR A 290 -2.09 -12.55 4.98
N ASN A 291 -0.99 -12.48 4.22
CA ASN A 291 -0.99 -12.76 2.77
C ASN A 291 -0.96 -14.26 2.45
N LYS A 292 -0.68 -15.09 3.44
CA LYS A 292 -0.63 -16.56 3.30
C LYS A 292 -1.89 -17.26 3.82
N GLY A 293 -2.93 -16.47 4.08
CA GLY A 293 -4.21 -16.97 4.53
C GLY A 293 -4.25 -17.35 6.01
N SER A 294 -5.41 -17.82 6.45
CA SER A 294 -5.72 -18.16 7.82
C SER A 294 -4.91 -19.34 8.38
N ALA A 295 -4.29 -20.16 7.52
CA ALA A 295 -3.42 -21.26 7.97
C ALA A 295 -2.24 -20.80 8.83
N THR A 296 -1.72 -19.56 8.62
CA THR A 296 -0.62 -19.01 9.41
C THR A 296 -1.10 -18.36 10.71
N SER A 297 -2.36 -17.95 10.80
CA SER A 297 -2.92 -17.31 12.00
C SER A 297 -3.73 -18.30 12.85
N SER A 298 -4.88 -18.76 12.37
CA SER A 298 -5.85 -19.56 13.13
C SER A 298 -5.99 -21.01 12.65
N GLY A 299 -5.29 -21.39 11.58
CA GLY A 299 -5.38 -22.70 10.95
C GLY A 299 -4.17 -23.60 11.20
N MET A 300 -3.99 -24.56 10.32
CA MET A 300 -2.88 -25.51 10.32
C MET A 300 -2.28 -25.64 8.92
N LEU A 301 -0.96 -25.89 8.88
CA LEU A 301 -0.24 -26.20 7.65
C LEU A 301 0.40 -27.59 7.77
N MET A 302 0.21 -28.42 6.75
CA MET A 302 0.76 -29.78 6.72
C MET A 302 1.32 -30.14 5.36
N ASP A 303 1.95 -31.31 5.26
CA ASP A 303 2.45 -31.82 3.99
C ASP A 303 1.30 -32.28 3.05
N ILE A 304 1.45 -32.01 1.75
CA ILE A 304 0.46 -32.39 0.74
C ILE A 304 0.19 -33.90 0.72
N ALA A 305 1.23 -34.72 0.83
CA ALA A 305 1.07 -36.17 0.82
C ALA A 305 0.23 -36.65 2.01
N GLN A 306 0.43 -36.03 3.18
CA GLN A 306 -0.35 -36.31 4.39
C GLN A 306 -1.82 -35.91 4.20
N LEU A 307 -2.10 -34.73 3.67
CA LEU A 307 -3.48 -34.27 3.44
C LEU A 307 -4.19 -35.16 2.41
N LYS A 308 -3.52 -35.53 1.32
CA LYS A 308 -4.07 -36.49 0.32
C LYS A 308 -4.40 -37.83 0.96
N GLU A 309 -3.54 -38.36 1.84
CA GLU A 309 -3.80 -39.62 2.54
C GLU A 309 -5.03 -39.51 3.46
N MET A 310 -5.18 -38.39 4.18
CA MET A 310 -6.34 -38.15 5.05
C MET A 310 -7.64 -38.05 4.25
N ILE A 311 -7.64 -37.32 3.13
CA ILE A 311 -8.78 -37.22 2.22
C ILE A 311 -9.12 -38.59 1.64
N ALA A 312 -8.13 -39.38 1.17
CA ALA A 312 -8.34 -40.70 0.60
C ALA A 312 -8.96 -41.71 1.58
N LYS A 313 -8.65 -41.56 2.89
CA LYS A 313 -9.25 -42.37 3.95
C LYS A 313 -10.69 -41.94 4.25
N THR A 314 -10.98 -40.66 4.04
CA THR A 314 -12.29 -40.06 4.34
C THR A 314 -13.24 -40.20 3.17
N ASP A 315 -12.81 -39.88 1.96
CA ASP A 315 -13.59 -39.95 0.73
C ASP A 315 -12.79 -40.64 -0.39
N LYS A 316 -13.16 -41.86 -0.72
CA LYS A 316 -12.52 -42.63 -1.79
C LYS A 316 -12.76 -42.06 -3.19
N SER A 317 -13.79 -41.23 -3.37
CA SER A 317 -14.08 -40.60 -4.66
C SER A 317 -13.16 -39.40 -4.89
N ALA A 318 -12.93 -38.61 -3.86
CA ALA A 318 -12.01 -37.45 -3.88
C ALA A 318 -10.54 -37.89 -4.02
N ALA A 319 -10.19 -39.10 -3.56
CA ALA A 319 -8.86 -39.69 -3.73
C ALA A 319 -8.41 -39.83 -5.19
N LYS A 320 -9.35 -39.84 -6.15
CA LYS A 320 -9.05 -39.92 -7.59
C LYS A 320 -8.74 -38.56 -8.23
N THR A 321 -8.99 -37.47 -7.51
CA THR A 321 -8.75 -36.14 -8.02
C THR A 321 -7.26 -35.81 -7.89
N THR A 322 -6.55 -35.77 -9.00
CA THR A 322 -5.11 -35.49 -9.09
C THR A 322 -4.82 -34.03 -9.36
N THR A 323 -5.84 -33.17 -9.33
CA THR A 323 -5.70 -31.75 -9.64
C THR A 323 -5.76 -30.90 -8.40
N TYR A 324 -4.95 -29.85 -8.39
CA TYR A 324 -4.90 -28.86 -7.32
C TYR A 324 -5.78 -27.66 -7.64
N GLU A 325 -6.17 -26.91 -6.63
CA GLU A 325 -6.93 -25.67 -6.78
C GLU A 325 -5.99 -24.50 -7.10
N GLN A 326 -4.82 -24.49 -6.45
CA GLN A 326 -3.85 -23.43 -6.52
C GLN A 326 -2.42 -23.99 -6.50
N ALA A 327 -1.49 -23.25 -7.09
CA ALA A 327 -0.07 -23.46 -6.93
C ALA A 327 0.63 -22.12 -6.61
N LEU A 328 1.72 -22.21 -5.86
CA LEU A 328 2.60 -21.10 -5.53
C LEU A 328 3.89 -21.26 -6.32
N VAL A 329 4.28 -20.22 -7.04
CA VAL A 329 5.52 -20.18 -7.81
C VAL A 329 6.39 -19.02 -7.27
N LYS A 330 7.56 -19.34 -6.77
CA LYS A 330 8.55 -18.38 -6.28
C LYS A 330 9.51 -18.02 -7.40
N VAL A 331 9.66 -16.72 -7.63
CA VAL A 331 10.61 -16.16 -8.61
C VAL A 331 11.81 -15.60 -7.86
N SER A 332 13.00 -15.75 -8.40
CA SER A 332 14.25 -15.32 -7.76
C SER A 332 14.39 -13.80 -7.67
N ASP A 333 13.84 -13.05 -8.62
CA ASP A 333 13.92 -11.59 -8.68
C ASP A 333 12.57 -10.98 -9.08
N ILE A 334 12.19 -9.89 -8.42
CA ILE A 334 10.93 -9.19 -8.67
C ILE A 334 10.82 -8.68 -10.13
N SER A 335 11.94 -8.35 -10.75
CA SER A 335 11.96 -7.88 -12.14
C SER A 335 11.55 -8.96 -13.15
N GLN A 336 11.71 -10.24 -12.80
CA GLN A 336 11.38 -11.39 -13.63
C GLN A 336 9.94 -11.89 -13.42
N VAL A 337 9.25 -11.41 -12.37
CA VAL A 337 7.87 -11.86 -12.05
C VAL A 337 6.93 -11.70 -13.22
N SER A 338 6.93 -10.55 -13.89
CA SER A 338 6.11 -10.30 -15.08
C SER A 338 6.35 -11.25 -16.23
N GLU A 339 7.62 -11.62 -16.48
CA GLU A 339 7.98 -12.51 -17.57
C GLU A 339 7.57 -13.95 -17.26
N VAL A 340 7.86 -14.41 -16.04
CA VAL A 340 7.45 -15.74 -15.56
C VAL A 340 5.91 -15.86 -15.54
N GLU A 341 5.22 -14.83 -15.06
CA GLU A 341 3.77 -14.78 -15.04
C GLU A 341 3.17 -14.91 -16.44
N GLN A 342 3.73 -14.19 -17.43
CA GLN A 342 3.29 -14.28 -18.81
C GLN A 342 3.49 -15.70 -19.38
N GLN A 343 4.63 -16.33 -19.09
CA GLN A 343 4.90 -17.71 -19.53
C GLN A 343 3.89 -18.70 -18.92
N ILE A 344 3.50 -18.51 -17.65
CA ILE A 344 2.47 -19.35 -17.00
C ILE A 344 1.09 -19.11 -17.62
N LYS A 345 0.73 -17.86 -17.94
CA LYS A 345 -0.50 -17.51 -18.66
C LYS A 345 -0.53 -18.14 -20.06
N ASP A 346 0.59 -18.15 -20.77
CA ASP A 346 0.72 -18.76 -22.11
C ASP A 346 0.57 -20.30 -22.05
N MET A 347 0.85 -20.93 -20.91
CA MET A 347 0.55 -22.34 -20.66
C MET A 347 -0.95 -22.61 -20.39
N GLY A 348 -1.80 -21.57 -20.31
CA GLY A 348 -3.24 -21.68 -20.11
C GLY A 348 -3.68 -21.69 -18.66
N PHE A 349 -2.91 -21.11 -17.75
CA PHE A 349 -3.28 -20.94 -16.35
C PHE A 349 -3.64 -19.47 -16.06
N SER A 350 -4.50 -19.26 -15.07
CA SER A 350 -4.74 -17.92 -14.50
C SER A 350 -3.72 -17.65 -13.40
N THR A 351 -3.23 -16.42 -13.32
CA THR A 351 -2.25 -16.02 -12.31
C THR A 351 -2.73 -14.79 -11.57
N SER A 352 -2.30 -14.66 -10.33
CA SER A 352 -2.42 -13.44 -9.54
C SER A 352 -1.09 -13.16 -8.88
N SER A 353 -0.55 -11.97 -9.11
CA SER A 353 0.70 -11.53 -8.51
C SER A 353 0.58 -10.13 -7.94
N TYR A 354 1.38 -9.83 -6.93
CA TYR A 354 1.48 -8.47 -6.39
C TYR A 354 2.10 -7.49 -7.39
N GLU A 355 2.82 -8.00 -8.40
CA GLU A 355 3.38 -7.19 -9.48
C GLU A 355 2.28 -6.53 -10.32
N GLU A 356 1.16 -7.20 -10.55
CA GLU A 356 0.01 -6.63 -11.24
C GLU A 356 -0.61 -5.49 -10.43
N ILE A 357 -0.77 -5.68 -9.11
CA ILE A 357 -1.23 -4.63 -8.19
C ILE A 357 -0.25 -3.46 -8.20
N ARG A 358 1.05 -3.72 -8.15
CA ARG A 358 2.09 -2.69 -8.23
C ARG A 358 1.98 -1.86 -9.50
N LYS A 359 1.81 -2.51 -10.67
CA LYS A 359 1.62 -1.81 -11.96
C LYS A 359 0.37 -0.93 -11.96
N GLN A 360 -0.75 -1.44 -11.47
CA GLN A 360 -1.98 -0.65 -11.36
C GLN A 360 -1.80 0.58 -10.45
N MET A 361 -1.13 0.41 -9.31
CA MET A 361 -0.80 1.51 -8.40
C MET A 361 0.12 2.55 -9.06
N GLU A 362 1.13 2.10 -9.82
CA GLU A 362 2.03 2.98 -10.57
C GLU A 362 1.29 3.76 -11.67
N GLU A 363 0.41 3.10 -12.43
CA GLU A 363 -0.40 3.75 -13.47
C GLU A 363 -1.36 4.79 -12.89
N GLN A 364 -2.01 4.46 -11.78
CA GLN A 364 -2.88 5.39 -11.07
C GLN A 364 -2.08 6.59 -10.53
N SER A 365 -0.94 6.36 -9.90
CA SER A 365 -0.05 7.41 -9.40
C SER A 365 0.44 8.31 -10.52
N ARG A 366 0.81 7.74 -11.67
CA ARG A 366 1.23 8.48 -12.86
C ARG A 366 0.10 9.35 -13.42
N GLY A 367 -1.14 8.85 -13.42
CA GLY A 367 -2.32 9.62 -13.81
C GLY A 367 -2.53 10.85 -12.91
N ILE A 368 -2.47 10.66 -11.60
CA ILE A 368 -2.58 11.74 -10.60
C ILE A 368 -1.44 12.75 -10.78
N GLN A 369 -0.19 12.28 -10.92
CA GLN A 369 0.97 13.16 -11.11
C GLN A 369 0.86 14.00 -12.39
N MET A 370 0.37 13.44 -13.50
CA MET A 370 0.14 14.19 -14.74
C MET A 370 -0.94 15.25 -14.57
N ALA A 371 -2.05 14.93 -13.91
CA ALA A 371 -3.12 15.89 -13.65
C ALA A 371 -2.64 17.05 -12.77
N LEU A 372 -1.96 16.73 -11.67
CA LEU A 372 -1.38 17.72 -10.77
C LEU A 372 -0.31 18.56 -11.48
N GLY A 373 0.59 17.93 -12.23
CA GLY A 373 1.63 18.60 -13.01
C GLY A 373 1.05 19.59 -14.04
N GLY A 374 -0.08 19.23 -14.66
CA GLY A 374 -0.81 20.12 -15.58
C GLY A 374 -1.31 21.40 -14.89
N ILE A 375 -1.90 21.28 -13.70
CA ILE A 375 -2.34 22.43 -12.90
C ILE A 375 -1.15 23.33 -12.52
N GLY A 376 -0.04 22.71 -12.11
CA GLY A 376 1.20 23.42 -11.80
C GLY A 376 1.78 24.19 -12.98
N ALA A 377 1.75 23.59 -14.18
CA ALA A 377 2.20 24.22 -15.42
C ALA A 377 1.36 25.46 -15.76
N VAL A 378 0.03 25.38 -15.63
CA VAL A 378 -0.86 26.54 -15.85
C VAL A 378 -0.57 27.65 -14.84
N SER A 379 -0.38 27.33 -13.57
CA SER A 379 -0.03 28.30 -12.53
C SER A 379 1.27 29.05 -12.85
N LEU A 380 2.29 28.34 -13.34
CA LEU A 380 3.56 28.95 -13.76
C LEU A 380 3.40 29.84 -15.01
N LEU A 381 2.55 29.44 -15.96
CA LEU A 381 2.29 30.23 -17.15
C LEU A 381 1.66 31.57 -16.76
N VAL A 382 0.72 31.57 -15.81
CA VAL A 382 0.12 32.80 -15.26
C VAL A 382 1.18 33.66 -14.58
N ALA A 383 2.08 33.05 -13.78
CA ALA A 383 3.20 33.77 -13.16
C ALA A 383 4.14 34.40 -14.21
N ALA A 384 4.47 33.66 -15.27
CA ALA A 384 5.32 34.14 -16.36
C ALA A 384 4.72 35.36 -17.08
N ILE A 385 3.40 35.33 -17.34
CA ILE A 385 2.67 36.48 -17.92
C ILE A 385 2.70 37.68 -16.95
N GLY A 386 2.52 37.44 -15.65
CA GLY A 386 2.62 38.46 -14.61
C GLY A 386 3.98 39.14 -14.57
N ILE A 387 5.07 38.37 -14.62
CA ILE A 387 6.44 38.91 -14.69
C ILE A 387 6.62 39.73 -15.97
N THR A 388 6.22 39.21 -17.13
CA THR A 388 6.35 39.92 -18.40
C THR A 388 5.63 41.27 -18.38
N ASN A 389 4.38 41.29 -17.89
CA ASN A 389 3.60 42.54 -17.80
C ASN A 389 4.26 43.59 -16.88
N THR A 390 4.74 43.12 -15.73
CA THR A 390 5.46 44.01 -14.77
C THR A 390 6.75 44.55 -15.36
N MET A 391 7.51 43.72 -16.07
CA MET A 391 8.76 44.14 -16.71
C MET A 391 8.53 45.09 -17.86
N VAL A 392 7.48 44.89 -18.70
CA VAL A 392 7.10 45.84 -19.75
C VAL A 392 6.84 47.23 -19.15
N MET A 393 6.07 47.27 -18.06
CA MET A 393 5.76 48.54 -17.40
C MET A 393 6.97 49.16 -16.72
N SER A 394 7.85 48.35 -16.11
CA SER A 394 9.12 48.83 -15.55
C SER A 394 10.01 49.52 -16.61
N VAL A 395 10.08 48.93 -17.80
CA VAL A 395 10.81 49.49 -18.93
C VAL A 395 10.20 50.81 -19.40
N THR A 396 8.86 50.90 -19.56
CA THR A 396 8.20 52.14 -20.02
C THR A 396 8.36 53.28 -19.03
N GLU A 397 8.30 53.02 -17.75
CA GLU A 397 8.47 54.04 -16.70
C GLU A 397 9.90 54.56 -16.57
N ARG A 398 10.91 53.74 -16.95
CA ARG A 398 12.36 54.11 -16.88
C ARG A 398 12.95 54.40 -18.26
N THR A 399 12.12 54.66 -19.28
CA THR A 399 12.58 54.93 -20.63
C THR A 399 13.61 56.05 -20.68
N ARG A 400 13.41 57.14 -19.91
CA ARG A 400 14.35 58.26 -19.85
C ARG A 400 15.68 57.88 -19.20
N GLU A 401 15.67 57.10 -18.13
CA GLU A 401 16.91 56.65 -17.46
C GLU A 401 17.71 55.76 -18.42
N ILE A 402 17.05 54.90 -19.19
CA ILE A 402 17.66 54.06 -20.23
C ILE A 402 18.27 54.94 -21.34
N GLY A 403 17.57 56.01 -21.75
CA GLY A 403 18.08 56.95 -22.74
C GLY A 403 19.35 57.68 -22.28
N ILE A 404 19.35 58.14 -21.03
CA ILE A 404 20.54 58.81 -20.42
C ILE A 404 21.72 57.85 -20.30
N MET A 405 21.49 56.60 -19.84
CA MET A 405 22.55 55.59 -19.77
C MET A 405 23.19 55.31 -21.13
N LYS A 406 22.37 55.23 -22.20
CA LYS A 406 22.88 55.08 -23.56
C LYS A 406 23.63 56.28 -24.07
N ALA A 407 23.14 57.50 -23.78
CA ALA A 407 23.84 58.75 -24.16
C ALA A 407 25.19 58.88 -23.48
N LEU A 408 25.33 58.38 -22.23
CA LEU A 408 26.59 58.30 -21.49
C LEU A 408 27.51 57.15 -21.94
N GLY A 409 27.14 56.36 -22.94
CA GLY A 409 27.99 55.31 -23.53
C GLY A 409 27.91 53.96 -22.83
N CYS A 410 26.88 53.66 -22.02
CA CYS A 410 26.67 52.33 -21.44
C CYS A 410 26.42 51.29 -22.55
N TYR A 411 27.08 50.14 -22.42
CA TYR A 411 26.87 49.04 -23.37
C TYR A 411 25.43 48.51 -23.30
N VAL A 412 24.86 48.29 -24.47
CA VAL A 412 23.53 47.69 -24.66
C VAL A 412 23.38 46.34 -23.90
N ARG A 413 24.49 45.62 -23.79
CA ARG A 413 24.56 44.34 -23.05
C ARG A 413 24.34 44.54 -21.54
N ASP A 414 24.93 45.60 -20.96
CA ASP A 414 24.85 45.85 -19.52
C ASP A 414 23.41 46.24 -19.12
N ILE A 415 22.73 47.04 -19.96
CA ILE A 415 21.32 47.40 -19.77
C ILE A 415 20.44 46.17 -19.85
N ARG A 416 20.69 45.23 -20.81
CA ARG A 416 19.93 43.99 -20.92
C ARG A 416 20.14 43.12 -19.68
N ILE A 417 21.38 42.94 -19.22
CA ILE A 417 21.73 42.15 -18.03
C ILE A 417 21.05 42.72 -16.78
N MET A 418 20.96 44.05 -16.64
CA MET A 418 20.28 44.70 -15.52
C MET A 418 18.79 44.31 -15.48
N PHE A 419 18.05 44.42 -16.57
CA PHE A 419 16.62 44.04 -16.62
C PHE A 419 16.40 42.53 -16.48
N LEU A 420 17.26 41.70 -17.10
CA LEU A 420 17.22 40.25 -16.89
C LEU A 420 17.52 39.89 -15.43
N GLY A 421 18.47 40.54 -14.79
CA GLY A 421 18.79 40.37 -13.38
C GLY A 421 17.61 40.73 -12.47
N GLU A 422 16.89 41.83 -12.77
CA GLU A 422 15.68 42.20 -12.04
C GLU A 422 14.58 41.12 -12.16
N ALA A 423 14.34 40.61 -13.36
CA ALA A 423 13.37 39.53 -13.59
C ALA A 423 13.81 38.21 -12.94
N GLY A 424 15.09 37.83 -13.05
CA GLY A 424 15.66 36.65 -12.40
C GLY A 424 15.58 36.73 -10.87
N PHE A 425 15.80 37.91 -10.30
CA PHE A 425 15.69 38.13 -8.85
C PHE A 425 14.25 38.02 -8.34
N ILE A 426 13.25 38.45 -9.12
CA ILE A 426 11.83 38.22 -8.83
C ILE A 426 11.55 36.70 -8.81
N GLY A 427 12.05 35.95 -9.82
CA GLY A 427 11.93 34.51 -9.87
C GLY A 427 12.58 33.81 -8.69
N LEU A 428 13.79 34.23 -8.31
CA LEU A 428 14.54 33.68 -7.19
C LEU A 428 13.84 33.92 -5.86
N LEU A 429 13.42 35.16 -5.57
CA LEU A 429 12.68 35.49 -4.35
C LEU A 429 11.37 34.71 -4.27
N GLY A 430 10.60 34.66 -5.38
CA GLY A 430 9.37 33.89 -5.45
C GLY A 430 9.60 32.40 -5.24
N GLY A 431 10.68 31.85 -5.80
CA GLY A 431 11.10 30.46 -5.62
C GLY A 431 11.43 30.11 -4.18
N VAL A 432 12.28 30.91 -3.54
CA VAL A 432 12.68 30.69 -2.14
C VAL A 432 11.48 30.78 -1.19
N ILE A 433 10.69 31.83 -1.31
CA ILE A 433 9.50 32.00 -0.44
C ILE A 433 8.46 30.91 -0.76
N GLY A 434 8.28 30.56 -2.03
CA GLY A 434 7.40 29.48 -2.46
C GLY A 434 7.81 28.12 -1.88
N CYS A 435 9.11 27.81 -1.84
CA CYS A 435 9.63 26.60 -1.22
C CYS A 435 9.37 26.55 0.30
N VAL A 436 9.59 27.66 0.99
CA VAL A 436 9.31 27.74 2.45
C VAL A 436 7.81 27.54 2.71
N LEU A 437 6.96 28.20 1.92
CA LEU A 437 5.52 28.09 2.08
C LEU A 437 5.02 26.68 1.75
N SER A 438 5.56 26.05 0.70
CA SER A 438 5.21 24.66 0.36
C SER A 438 5.65 23.66 1.44
N ALA A 439 6.79 23.89 2.10
CA ALA A 439 7.22 23.06 3.22
C ALA A 439 6.23 23.16 4.40
N VAL A 440 5.77 24.37 4.72
CA VAL A 440 4.76 24.56 5.77
C VAL A 440 3.44 23.89 5.41
N ILE A 441 3.00 24.03 4.15
CA ILE A 441 1.77 23.36 3.66
C ILE A 441 1.91 21.85 3.71
N SER A 442 3.06 21.29 3.29
CA SER A 442 3.33 19.84 3.32
C SER A 442 3.27 19.28 4.75
N ILE A 443 3.90 19.96 5.71
CA ILE A 443 3.80 19.59 7.13
C ILE A 443 2.35 19.66 7.61
N GLY A 444 1.62 20.71 7.23
CA GLY A 444 0.20 20.84 7.57
C GLY A 444 -0.67 19.70 7.01
N ILE A 445 -0.46 19.30 5.76
CA ILE A 445 -1.15 18.17 5.14
C ILE A 445 -0.87 16.87 5.92
N ASN A 446 0.40 16.61 6.24
CA ASN A 446 0.78 15.41 6.98
C ASN A 446 0.19 15.40 8.40
N LEU A 447 0.17 16.53 9.10
CA LEU A 447 -0.44 16.65 10.44
C LEU A 447 -1.95 16.38 10.42
N VAL A 448 -2.67 16.90 9.41
CA VAL A 448 -4.10 16.63 9.24
C VAL A 448 -4.32 15.14 8.95
N TYR A 449 -3.48 14.53 8.11
CA TYR A 449 -3.56 13.12 7.78
C TYR A 449 -3.28 12.20 8.99
N MET A 450 -2.34 12.59 9.87
CA MET A 450 -1.98 11.86 11.10
C MET A 450 -2.94 12.08 12.27
N GLY A 451 -4.04 12.83 12.07
CA GLY A 451 -5.10 13.00 13.08
C GLY A 451 -4.89 14.11 14.09
N GLY A 452 -3.94 15.04 13.87
CA GLY A 452 -3.82 16.25 14.67
C GLY A 452 -2.40 16.68 15.07
N ILE A 453 -2.33 17.78 15.81
CA ILE A 453 -1.07 18.42 16.22
C ILE A 453 -0.63 17.83 17.57
N SER A 454 0.31 16.89 17.53
CA SER A 454 1.09 16.43 18.69
C SER A 454 2.57 16.64 18.42
N GLY A 455 3.39 16.70 19.47
CA GLY A 455 4.84 16.88 19.31
C GLY A 455 5.48 15.72 18.54
N GLU A 456 4.98 14.52 18.73
CA GLU A 456 5.40 13.30 18.05
C GLU A 456 4.98 13.30 16.57
N ASN A 457 3.75 13.70 16.27
CA ASN A 457 3.26 13.84 14.89
C ASN A 457 4.05 14.88 14.09
N ILE A 458 4.48 15.99 14.71
CA ILE A 458 5.32 17.00 14.05
C ILE A 458 6.67 16.40 13.65
N TRP A 459 7.28 15.61 14.54
CA TRP A 459 8.55 14.96 14.25
C TRP A 459 8.40 13.93 13.10
N HIS A 460 7.37 13.12 13.16
CA HIS A 460 7.06 12.13 12.11
C HIS A 460 6.66 12.79 10.78
N ALA A 461 6.00 13.93 10.80
CA ALA A 461 5.65 14.66 9.58
C ALA A 461 6.89 15.22 8.86
N ILE A 462 7.97 15.50 9.58
CA ILE A 462 9.22 16.08 9.03
C ILE A 462 10.20 14.95 8.65
N VAL A 463 10.50 14.05 9.59
CA VAL A 463 11.58 13.07 9.46
C VAL A 463 11.05 11.75 8.87
N GLY A 464 9.77 11.42 9.12
CA GLY A 464 9.20 10.10 8.84
C GLY A 464 9.48 9.11 9.98
N GLY A 465 9.09 7.86 9.80
CA GLY A 465 9.31 6.75 10.74
C GLY A 465 8.94 5.43 10.07
N GLU A 466 9.37 4.32 10.66
CA GLU A 466 8.88 2.99 10.28
C GLU A 466 7.38 2.93 10.57
N ASN A 467 6.57 2.53 9.60
CA ASN A 467 5.11 2.46 9.65
C ASN A 467 4.34 3.81 9.70
N VAL A 468 4.99 4.93 9.42
CA VAL A 468 4.31 6.24 9.35
C VAL A 468 4.01 6.56 7.89
N MET A 469 2.73 6.58 7.52
CA MET A 469 2.28 6.97 6.18
C MET A 469 2.24 8.49 6.06
N ARG A 470 2.98 9.05 5.12
CA ARG A 470 3.02 10.49 4.81
C ARG A 470 2.40 10.74 3.44
N LEU A 471 1.40 11.62 3.40
CA LEU A 471 0.75 11.99 2.14
C LEU A 471 1.61 12.92 1.28
N SER A 472 2.50 13.70 1.91
CA SER A 472 3.34 14.69 1.23
C SER A 472 4.79 14.55 1.68
N VAL A 473 5.68 14.23 0.73
CA VAL A 473 7.12 14.02 0.96
C VAL A 473 7.89 14.93 0.01
N ILE A 474 8.66 15.88 0.56
CA ILE A 474 9.48 16.79 -0.23
C ILE A 474 10.92 16.30 -0.26
N PRO A 475 11.39 15.72 -1.38
CA PRO A 475 12.79 15.37 -1.51
C PRO A 475 13.66 16.62 -1.60
N TRP A 476 14.85 16.62 -1.01
CA TRP A 476 15.75 17.77 -0.94
C TRP A 476 16.11 18.38 -2.31
N TRP A 477 16.24 17.54 -3.34
CA TRP A 477 16.55 17.98 -4.70
C TRP A 477 15.42 18.84 -5.30
N LEU A 478 14.18 18.67 -4.85
CA LEU A 478 13.03 19.41 -5.34
C LEU A 478 13.11 20.89 -4.97
N PHE A 479 13.65 21.25 -3.80
CA PHE A 479 13.89 22.65 -3.41
C PHE A 479 14.87 23.31 -4.38
N VAL A 480 15.98 22.65 -4.66
CA VAL A 480 17.00 23.17 -5.60
C VAL A 480 16.40 23.32 -6.99
N PHE A 481 15.69 22.30 -7.47
CA PHE A 481 15.02 22.32 -8.77
C PHE A 481 13.99 23.46 -8.85
N ALA A 482 13.13 23.63 -7.86
CA ALA A 482 12.09 24.65 -7.84
C ALA A 482 12.68 26.08 -7.86
N ILE A 483 13.73 26.34 -7.11
CA ILE A 483 14.41 27.65 -7.08
C ILE A 483 15.07 27.93 -8.44
N LEU A 484 15.80 26.98 -9.00
CA LEU A 484 16.43 27.12 -10.32
C LEU A 484 15.36 27.32 -11.42
N PHE A 485 14.29 26.53 -11.37
CA PHE A 485 13.23 26.58 -12.36
C PHE A 485 12.45 27.90 -12.30
N SER A 486 12.09 28.37 -11.10
CA SER A 486 11.41 29.66 -10.93
C SER A 486 12.30 30.83 -11.37
N THR A 487 13.60 30.76 -11.10
CA THR A 487 14.56 31.74 -11.60
C THR A 487 14.67 31.72 -13.13
N ALA A 488 14.70 30.55 -13.72
CA ALA A 488 14.72 30.38 -15.18
C ALA A 488 13.46 30.98 -15.84
N ILE A 489 12.28 30.73 -15.26
CA ILE A 489 11.02 31.34 -15.72
C ILE A 489 11.08 32.86 -15.64
N GLY A 490 11.62 33.40 -14.54
CA GLY A 490 11.84 34.85 -14.41
C GLY A 490 12.72 35.40 -15.53
N LEU A 491 13.83 34.74 -15.83
CA LEU A 491 14.76 35.14 -16.89
C LEU A 491 14.09 35.06 -18.28
N VAL A 492 13.38 33.97 -18.58
CA VAL A 492 12.69 33.76 -19.86
C VAL A 492 11.59 34.79 -20.06
N SER A 493 10.77 35.03 -19.04
CA SER A 493 9.67 36.02 -19.07
C SER A 493 10.19 37.45 -19.18
N GLY A 494 11.33 37.74 -18.57
CA GLY A 494 12.00 39.05 -18.63
C GLY A 494 12.75 39.32 -19.94
N PHE A 495 13.03 38.28 -20.74
CA PHE A 495 13.86 38.40 -21.93
C PHE A 495 13.26 39.33 -23.01
N GLN A 496 11.98 39.18 -23.31
CA GLN A 496 11.28 39.97 -24.31
C GLN A 496 11.20 41.44 -23.91
N PRO A 497 10.80 41.83 -22.68
CA PRO A 497 10.79 43.22 -22.22
C PRO A 497 12.20 43.83 -22.21
N ALA A 498 13.22 43.09 -21.73
CA ALA A 498 14.61 43.53 -21.71
C ALA A 498 15.13 43.87 -23.12
N ASN A 499 14.77 43.04 -24.13
CA ASN A 499 15.12 43.31 -25.52
C ASN A 499 14.40 44.54 -26.09
N LYS A 500 13.13 44.81 -25.68
CA LYS A 500 12.41 46.04 -26.07
C LYS A 500 13.10 47.28 -25.48
N ALA A 501 13.49 47.24 -24.21
CA ALA A 501 14.20 48.33 -23.53
C ALA A 501 15.47 48.75 -24.28
N VAL A 502 16.20 47.77 -24.77
CA VAL A 502 17.45 48.00 -25.47
C VAL A 502 17.25 48.52 -26.90
N LYS A 503 16.12 48.34 -27.53
CA LYS A 503 15.83 48.83 -28.89
C LYS A 503 15.39 50.27 -28.94
N ILE A 504 15.01 50.91 -27.83
CA ILE A 504 14.57 52.30 -27.77
C ILE A 504 15.73 53.23 -28.13
N PRO A 505 15.62 54.13 -29.15
CA PRO A 505 16.66 55.09 -29.49
C PRO A 505 16.89 56.08 -28.35
N ALA A 506 18.14 56.43 -28.08
CA ALA A 506 18.48 57.33 -26.97
C ALA A 506 17.83 58.73 -27.10
N LEU A 507 17.73 59.23 -28.36
CA LEU A 507 17.13 60.52 -28.64
C LEU A 507 15.61 60.54 -28.37
N ASP A 508 14.92 59.50 -28.76
CA ASP A 508 13.46 59.35 -28.57
C ASP A 508 13.12 59.14 -27.07
N ALA A 509 13.99 58.40 -26.36
CA ALA A 509 13.84 58.17 -24.95
C ALA A 509 13.96 59.43 -24.08
N ILE A 510 14.74 60.45 -24.55
CA ILE A 510 14.94 61.71 -23.82
C ILE A 510 13.88 62.75 -24.24
N LYS A 511 13.42 62.70 -25.50
CA LYS A 511 12.49 63.69 -26.10
C LYS A 511 11.01 63.45 -25.76
N ASN A 512 10.59 62.19 -25.49
CA ASN A 512 9.21 61.87 -25.09
C ASN A 512 8.92 62.32 -23.64
N GLN A 513 8.60 63.59 -23.52
CA GLN A 513 7.87 64.19 -22.38
C GLN A 513 6.50 64.60 -22.92
N GLN A 514 5.56 63.66 -23.01
CA GLN A 514 4.12 63.96 -23.00
C GLN A 514 3.38 62.83 -22.34
#